data_e6a322dd526f96dabe14b58e6ead8441
#
_entry.id   e6a322dd526f96dabe14b58e6ead8441
#
_cell.length_a   1.000
_cell.length_b   1.000
_cell.length_c   1.000
_cell.angle_alpha   90.00
_cell.angle_beta   90.00
_cell.angle_gamma   90.00
#
_symmetry.space_group_name_H-M   'P 1'
#
loop_
_entity.id
_entity.type
_entity.pdbx_description
1 polymer ?
#
loop_
_entity_poly.entity_id
_entity_poly.type
_entity_poly.pdbx_seq_one_letter_code
_entity_poly.pdbx_strand_id
1 'polypeptide(L)'
;MRNEMMHRPVVKPELVDYLRTEQKQLPGELGQIQKEANEKGVPIIPHETVVFMQFLLGQLQPKKILEIGTAIGFSSSLMAQYAGEGAHVTTIDRFDVMIRNAKATYARLGNEEQITLLEGQAADIFPT
;
A
#
# COMPACT_ATOMS: atom_id res chain seq x y z
N MET A 1 9.33 -11.54 -8.70
CA MET A 1 10.37 -11.56 -7.65
C MET A 1 9.95 -12.56 -6.58
N ARG A 2 10.78 -13.56 -6.33
CA ARG A 2 10.53 -14.45 -5.19
C ARG A 2 10.68 -13.63 -3.90
N ASN A 3 9.67 -13.60 -3.09
CA ASN A 3 9.77 -13.00 -1.77
C ASN A 3 10.69 -13.87 -0.90
N GLU A 4 11.90 -13.39 -0.62
CA GLU A 4 12.89 -14.12 0.19
C GLU A 4 12.37 -14.48 1.59
N MET A 5 11.38 -13.76 2.08
CA MET A 5 10.70 -14.09 3.34
C MET A 5 10.05 -15.47 3.32
N MET A 6 9.70 -15.98 2.14
CA MET A 6 9.12 -17.33 2.00
C MET A 6 10.12 -18.47 2.25
N HIS A 7 11.40 -18.16 2.26
CA HIS A 7 12.46 -19.16 2.48
C HIS A 7 13.07 -19.09 3.89
N ARG A 8 12.55 -18.25 4.74
CA ARG A 8 13.02 -18.21 6.14
C ARG A 8 12.49 -19.42 6.92
N PRO A 9 13.34 -20.05 7.75
CA PRO A 9 12.95 -21.27 8.49
C PRO A 9 11.81 -21.05 9.50
N VAL A 10 11.51 -19.80 9.85
CA VAL A 10 10.43 -19.47 10.80
C VAL A 10 9.05 -19.35 10.14
N VAL A 11 8.97 -19.25 8.81
CA VAL A 11 7.70 -19.07 8.09
C VAL A 11 7.50 -20.25 7.15
N LYS A 12 6.49 -21.07 7.44
CA LYS A 12 6.13 -22.20 6.58
C LYS A 12 5.45 -21.71 5.30
N PRO A 13 5.87 -22.17 4.11
CA PRO A 13 5.28 -21.75 2.85
C PRO A 13 3.75 -21.97 2.78
N GLU A 14 3.27 -23.07 3.34
CA GLU A 14 1.84 -23.39 3.36
C GLU A 14 1.04 -22.36 4.18
N LEU A 15 1.61 -21.85 5.27
CA LEU A 15 0.97 -20.81 6.08
C LEU A 15 0.91 -19.49 5.32
N VAL A 16 1.98 -19.11 4.64
CA VAL A 16 2.01 -17.90 3.81
C VAL A 16 0.98 -18.00 2.69
N ASP A 17 0.91 -19.15 2.04
CA ASP A 17 -0.05 -19.39 0.96
C ASP A 17 -1.49 -19.26 1.47
N TYR A 18 -1.80 -19.90 2.60
CA TYR A 18 -3.09 -19.77 3.27
C TYR A 18 -3.45 -18.31 3.56
N LEU A 19 -2.54 -17.56 4.18
CA LEU A 19 -2.76 -16.15 4.52
C LEU A 19 -3.02 -15.26 3.30
N ARG A 20 -2.47 -15.62 2.15
CA ARG A 20 -2.61 -14.85 0.91
C ARG A 20 -3.84 -15.23 0.09
N THR A 21 -4.32 -16.45 0.21
CA THR A 21 -5.41 -16.95 -0.62
C THR A 21 -6.74 -17.09 0.12
N GLU A 22 -6.71 -17.46 1.40
CA GLU A 22 -7.93 -17.79 2.16
C GLU A 22 -8.47 -16.60 2.98
N GLN A 23 -7.67 -15.57 3.23
CA GLN A 23 -8.17 -14.36 3.87
C GLN A 23 -9.01 -13.54 2.90
N LYS A 24 -9.94 -12.76 3.45
CA LYS A 24 -10.83 -11.91 2.66
C LYS A 24 -10.06 -11.03 1.70
N GLN A 25 -10.40 -11.11 0.42
CA GLN A 25 -9.79 -10.32 -0.63
C GLN A 25 -10.34 -8.89 -0.65
N LEU A 26 -9.54 -7.95 -1.16
CA LEU A 26 -9.99 -6.57 -1.34
C LEU A 26 -11.08 -6.49 -2.40
N PRO A 27 -12.18 -5.79 -2.13
CA PRO A 27 -13.21 -5.56 -3.12
C PRO A 27 -12.87 -4.41 -4.07
N GLY A 28 -13.61 -4.33 -5.16
CA GLY A 28 -13.61 -3.17 -6.06
C GLY A 28 -12.31 -2.90 -6.78
N GLU A 29 -12.12 -1.65 -7.16
CA GLU A 29 -11.00 -1.22 -7.99
C GLU A 29 -9.64 -1.37 -7.30
N LEU A 30 -9.58 -1.14 -5.99
CA LEU A 30 -8.36 -1.35 -5.21
C LEU A 30 -7.92 -2.82 -5.24
N GLY A 31 -8.88 -3.74 -5.14
CA GLY A 31 -8.60 -5.18 -5.28
C GLY A 31 -8.11 -5.54 -6.68
N GLN A 32 -8.64 -4.89 -7.71
CA GLN A 32 -8.20 -5.10 -9.09
C GLN A 32 -6.76 -4.62 -9.28
N ILE A 33 -6.40 -3.47 -8.72
CA ILE A 33 -5.02 -2.95 -8.75
C ILE A 33 -4.06 -3.92 -8.05
N GLN A 34 -4.45 -4.46 -6.89
CA GLN A 34 -3.66 -5.46 -6.18
C GLN A 34 -3.40 -6.70 -7.05
N LYS A 35 -4.44 -7.21 -7.68
CA LYS A 35 -4.35 -8.37 -8.57
C LYS A 35 -3.42 -8.10 -9.75
N GLU A 36 -3.61 -7.00 -10.44
CA GLU A 36 -2.77 -6.61 -11.58
C GLU A 36 -1.28 -6.46 -11.19
N ALA A 37 -1.02 -5.84 -10.04
CA ALA A 37 0.34 -5.67 -9.54
C ALA A 37 1.01 -7.03 -9.25
N ASN A 38 0.29 -7.94 -8.62
CA ASN A 38 0.78 -9.28 -8.32
C ASN A 38 1.03 -10.10 -9.59
N GLU A 39 0.14 -10.01 -10.58
CA GLU A 39 0.29 -10.70 -11.87
C GLU A 39 1.49 -10.18 -12.67
N LYS A 40 1.76 -8.88 -12.60
CA LYS A 40 2.87 -8.24 -13.30
C LYS A 40 4.18 -8.29 -12.51
N GLY A 41 4.18 -8.85 -11.31
CA GLY A 41 5.36 -8.91 -10.45
C GLY A 41 5.80 -7.56 -9.91
N VAL A 42 4.90 -6.58 -9.84
CA VAL A 42 5.16 -5.28 -9.23
C VAL A 42 5.17 -5.43 -7.71
N PRO A 43 6.26 -5.02 -7.03
CA PRO A 43 6.34 -5.18 -5.57
C PRO A 43 5.37 -4.23 -4.86
N ILE A 44 4.40 -4.83 -4.20
CA ILE A 44 3.47 -4.17 -3.29
C ILE A 44 3.48 -4.92 -1.96
N ILE A 45 2.89 -4.34 -0.92
CA ILE A 45 2.75 -5.03 0.37
C ILE A 45 1.94 -6.33 0.17
N PRO A 46 2.35 -7.44 0.82
CA PRO A 46 1.66 -8.71 0.68
C PRO A 46 0.27 -8.69 1.31
N HIS A 47 -0.59 -9.61 0.87
CA HIS A 47 -1.99 -9.63 1.28
C HIS A 47 -2.18 -9.77 2.80
N GLU A 48 -1.36 -10.55 3.48
CA GLU A 48 -1.38 -10.67 4.94
C GLU A 48 -1.13 -9.32 5.64
N THR A 49 -0.29 -8.48 5.05
CA THR A 49 -0.05 -7.11 5.55
C THR A 49 -1.27 -6.22 5.27
N VAL A 50 -1.89 -6.37 4.10
CA VAL A 50 -3.13 -5.64 3.76
C VAL A 50 -4.22 -5.92 4.79
N VAL A 51 -4.45 -7.18 5.12
CA VAL A 51 -5.47 -7.58 6.11
C VAL A 51 -5.16 -7.02 7.48
N PHE A 52 -3.90 -7.08 7.91
CA PHE A 52 -3.48 -6.50 9.18
C PHE A 52 -3.65 -4.98 9.23
N MET A 53 -3.29 -4.29 8.14
CA MET A 53 -3.49 -2.83 8.04
C MET A 53 -4.97 -2.46 8.08
N GLN A 54 -5.85 -3.20 7.41
CA GLN A 54 -7.30 -2.97 7.50
C GLN A 54 -7.78 -3.06 8.94
N PHE A 55 -7.32 -4.06 9.69
CA PHE A 55 -7.65 -4.21 11.10
C PHE A 55 -7.16 -3.02 11.92
N LEU A 56 -5.89 -2.64 11.80
CA LEU A 56 -5.32 -1.51 12.54
C LEU A 56 -6.01 -0.19 12.22
N LEU A 57 -6.24 0.09 10.96
CA LEU A 57 -6.90 1.32 10.51
C LEU A 57 -8.34 1.40 11.04
N GLY A 58 -9.04 0.28 11.05
CA GLY A 58 -10.38 0.20 11.61
C GLY A 58 -10.43 0.46 13.12
N GLN A 59 -9.40 0.04 13.84
CA GLN A 59 -9.31 0.26 15.30
C GLN A 59 -8.83 1.67 15.66
N LEU A 60 -7.80 2.16 14.98
CA LEU A 60 -7.14 3.43 15.30
C LEU A 60 -7.83 4.64 14.68
N GLN A 61 -8.45 4.47 13.52
CA GLN A 61 -9.06 5.55 12.73
C GLN A 61 -8.18 6.80 12.64
N PRO A 62 -6.94 6.68 12.15
CA PRO A 62 -6.00 7.79 12.13
C PRO A 62 -6.48 8.88 11.18
N LYS A 63 -6.28 10.14 11.58
CA LYS A 63 -6.65 11.29 10.73
C LYS A 63 -5.50 11.78 9.88
N LYS A 64 -4.26 11.54 10.29
CA LYS A 64 -3.05 11.92 9.57
C LYS A 64 -2.12 10.72 9.51
N ILE A 65 -1.74 10.35 8.29
CA ILE A 65 -0.87 9.21 8.02
C ILE A 65 0.30 9.69 7.20
N LEU A 66 1.50 9.27 7.60
CA LEU A 66 2.72 9.51 6.86
C LEU A 66 3.28 8.19 6.35
N GLU A 67 3.59 8.14 5.06
CA GLU A 67 4.21 7.00 4.41
C GLU A 67 5.52 7.43 3.74
N ILE A 68 6.57 6.66 3.91
CA ILE A 68 7.82 6.81 3.18
C ILE A 68 7.94 5.65 2.20
N GLY A 69 8.03 5.97 0.90
CA GLY A 69 8.02 4.99 -0.17
C GLY A 69 6.62 4.78 -0.74
N THR A 70 6.25 5.59 -1.73
CA THR A 70 4.93 5.56 -2.35
C THR A 70 4.74 4.37 -3.28
N ALA A 71 5.80 3.97 -3.98
CA ALA A 71 5.75 2.97 -5.04
C ALA A 71 4.62 3.29 -6.05
N ILE A 72 3.74 2.34 -6.33
CA ILE A 72 2.63 2.55 -7.27
C ILE A 72 1.38 3.18 -6.63
N GLY A 73 1.46 3.59 -5.37
CA GLY A 73 0.33 4.22 -4.67
C GLY A 73 -0.71 3.25 -4.12
N PHE A 74 -0.42 1.95 -4.07
CA PHE A 74 -1.35 0.95 -3.56
C PHE A 74 -1.56 1.07 -2.05
N SER A 75 -0.51 1.08 -1.25
CA SER A 75 -0.61 1.15 0.22
C SER A 75 -1.19 2.48 0.71
N SER A 76 -0.80 3.60 0.09
CA SER A 76 -1.39 4.89 0.43
C SER A 76 -2.89 4.94 0.11
N SER A 77 -3.30 4.35 -1.01
CA SER A 77 -4.72 4.24 -1.37
C SER A 77 -5.49 3.32 -0.42
N LEU A 78 -4.88 2.22 0.00
CA LEU A 78 -5.44 1.32 1.02
C LEU A 78 -5.68 2.08 2.34
N MET A 79 -4.67 2.83 2.78
CA MET A 79 -4.78 3.60 4.01
C MET A 79 -5.85 4.69 3.92
N ALA A 80 -5.90 5.42 2.80
CA ALA A 80 -6.93 6.44 2.58
C ALA A 80 -8.34 5.84 2.62
N GLN A 81 -8.54 4.67 2.03
CA GLN A 81 -9.85 4.02 1.99
C GLN A 81 -10.30 3.48 3.34
N TYR A 82 -9.41 2.88 4.11
CA TYR A 82 -9.76 2.16 5.33
C TYR A 82 -9.54 2.94 6.64
N ALA A 83 -8.87 4.08 6.60
CA ALA A 83 -8.72 4.94 7.77
C ALA A 83 -10.00 5.71 8.14
N GLY A 84 -10.95 5.75 7.21
CA GLY A 84 -12.24 6.39 7.44
C GLY A 84 -12.31 7.84 6.95
N GLU A 85 -13.48 8.42 7.13
CA GLU A 85 -13.76 9.78 6.68
C GLU A 85 -12.88 10.81 7.37
N GLY A 86 -12.38 11.75 6.59
CA GLY A 86 -11.51 12.84 7.07
C GLY A 86 -10.06 12.46 7.27
N ALA A 87 -9.66 11.21 6.97
CA ALA A 87 -8.26 10.82 6.99
C ALA A 87 -7.50 11.38 5.79
N HIS A 88 -6.25 11.78 6.00
CA HIS A 88 -5.36 12.27 4.96
C HIS A 88 -4.02 11.55 5.03
N VAL A 89 -3.55 11.07 3.89
CA VAL A 89 -2.26 10.39 3.74
C VAL A 89 -1.27 11.33 3.06
N THR A 90 -0.11 11.51 3.67
CA THR A 90 1.05 12.15 3.03
C THR A 90 2.07 11.06 2.74
N THR A 91 2.45 10.92 1.48
CA THR A 91 3.40 9.89 1.04
C THR A 91 4.54 10.52 0.26
N ILE A 92 5.72 9.91 0.33
CA ILE A 92 6.96 10.45 -0.22
C ILE A 92 7.62 9.43 -1.12
N ASP A 93 8.01 9.85 -2.33
CA ASP A 93 8.85 9.04 -3.20
C ASP A 93 9.81 9.93 -3.99
N ARG A 94 10.94 9.36 -4.40
CA ARG A 94 11.97 10.04 -5.18
C ARG A 94 12.07 9.56 -6.63
N PHE A 95 11.45 8.42 -6.95
CA PHE A 95 11.57 7.81 -8.27
C PHE A 95 10.45 8.25 -9.20
N ASP A 96 10.81 8.95 -10.28
CA ASP A 96 9.85 9.49 -11.25
C ASP A 96 8.88 8.45 -11.81
N VAL A 97 9.35 7.22 -12.05
CA VAL A 97 8.50 6.13 -12.56
C VAL A 97 7.43 5.78 -11.54
N MET A 98 7.80 5.66 -10.26
CA MET A 98 6.86 5.36 -9.18
C MET A 98 5.88 6.51 -8.95
N ILE A 99 6.37 7.74 -8.95
CA ILE A 99 5.53 8.93 -8.82
C ILE A 99 4.46 8.97 -9.90
N ARG A 100 4.83 8.73 -11.16
CA ARG A 100 3.85 8.70 -12.26
C ARG A 100 2.83 7.57 -12.10
N ASN A 101 3.28 6.39 -11.71
CA ASN A 101 2.41 5.25 -11.49
C ASN A 101 1.46 5.49 -10.31
N ALA A 102 1.94 6.09 -9.23
CA ALA A 102 1.11 6.45 -8.09
C ALA A 102 0.03 7.47 -8.46
N LYS A 103 0.40 8.52 -9.19
CA LYS A 103 -0.56 9.52 -9.69
C LYS A 103 -1.64 8.88 -10.57
N ALA A 104 -1.27 7.95 -11.43
CA ALA A 104 -2.22 7.19 -12.25
C ALA A 104 -3.15 6.31 -11.39
N THR A 105 -2.63 5.68 -10.35
CA THR A 105 -3.42 4.90 -9.39
C THR A 105 -4.44 5.78 -8.67
N TYR A 106 -4.02 6.94 -8.19
CA TYR A 106 -4.91 7.87 -7.49
C TYR A 106 -6.01 8.42 -8.41
N ALA A 107 -5.68 8.76 -9.65
CA ALA A 107 -6.66 9.18 -10.65
C ALA A 107 -7.69 8.06 -10.92
N ARG A 108 -7.22 6.82 -11.08
CA ARG A 108 -8.07 5.65 -11.29
C ARG A 108 -9.02 5.39 -10.12
N LEU A 109 -8.56 5.60 -8.89
CA LEU A 109 -9.36 5.40 -7.67
C LEU A 109 -10.19 6.63 -7.28
N GLY A 110 -9.89 7.80 -7.83
CA GLY A 110 -10.59 9.04 -7.47
C GLY A 110 -10.32 9.50 -6.04
N ASN A 111 -9.14 9.21 -5.50
CA ASN A 111 -8.77 9.54 -4.11
C ASN A 111 -7.67 10.61 -3.99
N GLU A 112 -7.44 11.38 -5.04
CA GLU A 112 -6.38 12.38 -5.12
C GLU A 112 -6.48 13.45 -4.02
N GLU A 113 -7.68 13.81 -3.61
CA GLU A 113 -7.91 14.81 -2.55
C GLU A 113 -7.51 14.30 -1.15
N GLN A 114 -7.48 12.98 -0.95
CA GLN A 114 -7.14 12.35 0.32
C GLN A 114 -5.64 12.07 0.47
N ILE A 115 -4.87 12.26 -0.60
CA ILE A 115 -3.46 11.87 -0.64
C ILE A 115 -2.62 13.03 -1.15
N THR A 116 -1.59 13.39 -0.37
CA THR A 116 -0.54 14.31 -0.80
C THR A 116 0.72 13.52 -1.10
N LEU A 117 1.18 13.55 -2.35
CA LEU A 117 2.42 12.93 -2.76
C LEU A 117 3.52 13.99 -2.82
N LEU A 118 4.53 13.86 -1.98
CA LEU A 118 5.72 14.72 -1.97
C LEU A 118 6.85 14.05 -2.75
N GLU A 119 7.40 14.80 -3.70
CA GLU A 119 8.43 14.31 -4.60
C GLU A 119 9.81 14.67 -4.06
N GLY A 120 10.64 13.68 -3.76
CA GLY A 120 12.00 13.90 -3.25
C GLY A 120 12.44 12.83 -2.26
N GLN A 121 13.61 13.06 -1.70
CA GLN A 121 14.12 12.18 -0.65
C GLN A 121 13.50 12.54 0.70
N ALA A 122 13.10 11.52 1.45
CA ALA A 122 12.51 11.72 2.77
C ALA A 122 13.41 12.53 3.71
N ALA A 123 14.72 12.29 3.67
CA ALA A 123 15.70 13.01 4.49
C ALA A 123 15.77 14.52 4.19
N ASP A 124 15.46 14.91 2.95
CA ASP A 124 15.45 16.31 2.55
C ASP A 124 14.12 16.99 2.87
N ILE A 125 13.03 16.22 2.80
CA ILE A 125 11.67 16.70 3.09
C ILE A 125 11.46 16.85 4.61
N PHE A 126 12.04 15.96 5.40
CA PHE A 126 12.02 16.00 6.86
C PHE A 126 13.42 16.23 7.40
N PRO A 127 13.92 17.48 7.41
CA PRO A 127 15.20 17.78 8.05
C PRO A 127 15.08 17.53 9.55
N THR A 128 16.06 16.84 10.07
CA THR A 128 16.21 16.61 11.51
C THR A 128 16.58 17.88 12.24
#